data_839f956f4da47361bb15b5b8f2b519c6
#
_entry.id   839f956f4da47361bb15b5b8f2b519c6
#
_cell.length_a   1.000
_cell.length_b   1.000
_cell.length_c   1.000
_cell.angle_alpha   90.00
_cell.angle_beta   90.00
_cell.angle_gamma   90.00
#
_symmetry.space_group_name_H-M   'P 1'
#
loop_
_entity.id
_entity.type
_entity.pdbx_description
1 polymer ?
#
loop_
_entity_poly.entity_id
_entity_poly.type
_entity_poly.pdbx_seq_one_letter_code
_entity_poly.pdbx_strand_id
1 'polypeptide(L)'
;MKVLFVNSEIFPYLPETPIANIGRYLPQGIQERKKEIRSFMPRYGCINERKNQLHEVIRLSGMNIIINDVDRPLIIKVASISAARIQVYFIDNEDYFKRKQLSSDDNGAFFGDNAERAIFFARGVLETVKKLRWAPDVIHCQGWITQILPLYLKKAYKDDPIFASSKVVLSLYDDMPEKFNEELARLVKFGDIDEKDVPLLADPTGINLAKTAAQFSDGVIVGSENVDKGLIEYCKGLPLPVLD
;
A
#
# COMPACT_ATOMS: atom_id res chain seq x y z
N MET A 1 11.16 -18.36 2.58
CA MET A 1 10.72 -17.15 1.86
C MET A 1 9.63 -16.47 2.69
N LYS A 2 9.80 -15.19 2.91
CA LYS A 2 8.89 -14.31 3.65
C LYS A 2 8.23 -13.35 2.69
N VAL A 3 6.90 -13.29 2.68
CA VAL A 3 6.14 -12.43 1.76
C VAL A 3 5.31 -11.43 2.56
N LEU A 4 5.54 -10.16 2.31
CA LEU A 4 4.75 -9.05 2.82
C LEU A 4 3.67 -8.69 1.82
N PHE A 5 2.42 -8.77 2.22
CA PHE A 5 1.27 -8.33 1.44
C PHE A 5 0.80 -6.97 1.93
N VAL A 6 0.84 -5.98 1.05
CA VAL A 6 0.36 -4.62 1.29
C VAL A 6 -0.84 -4.40 0.40
N ASN A 7 -2.03 -4.35 1.01
CA ASN A 7 -3.29 -4.39 0.29
C ASN A 7 -4.11 -3.12 0.54
N SER A 8 -4.80 -2.63 -0.49
CA SER A 8 -5.85 -1.62 -0.31
C SER A 8 -7.07 -2.18 0.40
N GLU A 9 -7.41 -3.44 0.11
CA GLU A 9 -8.62 -4.11 0.59
C GLU A 9 -8.36 -5.56 0.95
N ILE A 10 -9.03 -6.06 2.01
CA ILE A 10 -9.01 -7.48 2.40
C ILE A 10 -10.41 -7.91 2.86
N PHE A 11 -10.98 -8.95 2.23
CA PHE A 11 -12.15 -9.65 2.75
C PHE A 11 -11.76 -10.48 3.99
N PRO A 12 -12.56 -10.54 5.07
CA PRO A 12 -13.93 -10.05 5.24
C PRO A 12 -14.04 -8.67 5.92
N TYR A 13 -12.95 -7.94 6.08
CA TYR A 13 -12.99 -6.61 6.72
C TYR A 13 -13.72 -5.58 5.86
N LEU A 14 -13.64 -5.74 4.56
CA LEU A 14 -14.38 -5.01 3.55
C LEU A 14 -15.29 -5.95 2.76
N PRO A 15 -16.31 -5.44 2.04
CA PRO A 15 -17.15 -6.23 1.15
C PRO A 15 -16.32 -7.00 0.10
N GLU A 16 -16.91 -8.04 -0.47
CA GLU A 16 -16.29 -8.77 -1.56
C GLU A 16 -16.15 -7.91 -2.81
N THR A 17 -14.91 -7.72 -3.22
CA THR A 17 -14.49 -7.16 -4.51
C THR A 17 -13.39 -8.05 -5.07
N PRO A 18 -13.04 -7.99 -6.37
CA PRO A 18 -11.90 -8.72 -6.90
C PRO A 18 -10.61 -8.45 -6.11
N ILE A 19 -10.32 -7.18 -5.78
CA ILE A 19 -9.15 -6.77 -5.00
C ILE A 19 -9.21 -7.34 -3.57
N ALA A 20 -10.35 -7.21 -2.87
CA ALA A 20 -10.52 -7.71 -1.51
C ALA A 20 -10.37 -9.24 -1.43
N ASN A 21 -10.88 -9.96 -2.43
CA ASN A 21 -10.76 -11.41 -2.52
C ASN A 21 -9.31 -11.86 -2.77
N ILE A 22 -8.59 -11.19 -3.67
CA ILE A 22 -7.15 -11.46 -3.86
C ILE A 22 -6.38 -11.14 -2.57
N GLY A 23 -6.66 -10.00 -1.91
CA GLY A 23 -6.05 -9.63 -0.62
C GLY A 23 -6.28 -10.67 0.48
N ARG A 24 -7.36 -11.45 0.38
CA ARG A 24 -7.70 -12.52 1.31
C ARG A 24 -7.09 -13.87 0.93
N TYR A 25 -7.26 -14.31 -0.31
CA TYR A 25 -6.97 -15.68 -0.70
C TYR A 25 -5.56 -15.90 -1.22
N LEU A 26 -4.91 -14.91 -1.83
CA LEU A 26 -3.52 -15.03 -2.26
C LEU A 26 -2.56 -15.23 -1.08
N PRO A 27 -2.62 -14.41 0.01
CA PRO A 27 -1.79 -14.66 1.19
C PRO A 27 -2.04 -16.04 1.80
N GLN A 28 -3.29 -16.49 1.85
CA GLN A 28 -3.63 -17.83 2.33
C GLN A 28 -2.96 -18.92 1.49
N GLY A 29 -3.09 -18.86 0.17
CA GLY A 29 -2.48 -19.85 -0.72
C GLY A 29 -0.94 -19.88 -0.63
N ILE A 30 -0.31 -18.74 -0.38
CA ILE A 30 1.14 -18.66 -0.14
C ILE A 30 1.51 -19.27 1.21
N GLN A 31 0.72 -19.00 2.26
CA GLN A 31 0.92 -19.58 3.59
C GLN A 31 0.73 -21.12 3.57
N GLU A 32 -0.28 -21.63 2.88
CA GLU A 32 -0.52 -23.06 2.70
C GLU A 32 0.66 -23.78 2.03
N ARG A 33 1.43 -23.06 1.20
CA ARG A 33 2.71 -23.50 0.64
C ARG A 33 3.90 -23.35 1.60
N LYS A 34 3.61 -23.21 2.91
CA LYS A 34 4.59 -23.12 3.99
C LYS A 34 5.55 -21.91 3.84
N LYS A 35 5.08 -20.82 3.26
CA LYS A 35 5.79 -19.54 3.26
C LYS A 35 5.30 -18.71 4.44
N GLU A 36 6.20 -17.96 5.05
CA GLU A 36 5.84 -17.01 6.10
C GLU A 36 5.25 -15.75 5.49
N ILE A 37 4.12 -15.28 5.99
CA ILE A 37 3.42 -14.13 5.46
C ILE A 37 3.13 -13.08 6.53
N ARG A 38 3.02 -11.82 6.12
CA ARG A 38 2.37 -10.75 6.87
C ARG A 38 1.50 -9.94 5.91
N SER A 39 0.32 -9.52 6.40
CA SER A 39 -0.64 -8.76 5.59
C SER A 39 -0.97 -7.45 6.28
N PHE A 40 -1.02 -6.37 5.48
CA PHE A 40 -1.35 -5.03 5.92
C PHE A 40 -2.47 -4.45 5.08
N MET A 41 -3.31 -3.60 5.68
CA MET A 41 -4.29 -2.75 5.01
C MET A 41 -4.56 -1.48 5.81
N PRO A 42 -5.16 -0.42 5.21
CA PRO A 42 -5.63 0.72 5.98
C PRO A 42 -6.81 0.35 6.89
N ARG A 43 -6.91 1.00 8.05
CA ARG A 43 -8.06 0.86 8.92
C ARG A 43 -9.15 1.85 8.52
N TYR A 44 -9.87 1.59 7.44
CA TYR A 44 -10.98 2.44 7.01
C TYR A 44 -12.10 2.51 8.04
N GLY A 45 -12.74 3.68 8.17
CA GLY A 45 -13.79 3.94 9.15
C GLY A 45 -15.06 3.10 9.01
N CYS A 46 -15.26 2.44 7.86
CA CYS A 46 -16.35 1.47 7.68
C CYS A 46 -16.07 0.11 8.34
N ILE A 47 -14.82 -0.18 8.72
CA ILE A 47 -14.47 -1.44 9.37
C ILE A 47 -15.00 -1.44 10.80
N ASN A 48 -15.89 -2.37 11.10
CA ASN A 48 -16.43 -2.55 12.45
C ASN A 48 -15.37 -3.25 13.33
N GLU A 49 -14.68 -2.46 14.14
CA GLU A 49 -13.59 -2.94 14.99
C GLU A 49 -14.05 -3.98 16.00
N ARG A 50 -15.22 -3.76 16.63
CA ARG A 50 -15.75 -4.68 17.64
C ARG A 50 -16.14 -6.02 17.02
N LYS A 51 -16.84 -6.01 15.88
CA LYS A 51 -17.26 -7.22 15.17
C LYS A 51 -16.06 -8.04 14.73
N ASN A 52 -15.00 -7.38 14.25
CA ASN A 52 -13.79 -8.01 13.70
C ASN A 52 -12.69 -8.18 14.75
N GLN A 53 -12.95 -7.83 16.02
CA GLN A 53 -12.00 -7.97 17.13
C GLN A 53 -10.67 -7.28 16.88
N LEU A 54 -10.68 -6.09 16.25
CA LEU A 54 -9.50 -5.26 16.11
C LEU A 54 -9.07 -4.74 17.48
N HIS A 55 -7.78 -4.85 17.76
CA HIS A 55 -7.19 -4.26 18.96
C HIS A 55 -5.87 -3.58 18.62
N GLU A 56 -5.57 -2.51 19.36
CA GLU A 56 -4.33 -1.77 19.18
C GLU A 56 -3.13 -2.54 19.72
N VAL A 57 -2.03 -2.50 19.00
CA VAL A 57 -0.74 -3.03 19.42
C VAL A 57 0.12 -1.86 19.90
N ILE A 58 0.03 -1.55 21.20
CA ILE A 58 0.66 -0.38 21.82
C ILE A 58 2.16 -0.31 21.51
N ARG A 59 2.87 -1.44 21.57
CA ARG A 59 4.33 -1.47 21.30
C ARG A 59 4.71 -1.08 19.86
N LEU A 60 3.78 -1.18 18.92
CA LEU A 60 3.98 -0.81 17.51
C LEU A 60 3.47 0.60 17.20
N SER A 61 2.52 1.08 18.00
CA SER A 61 1.92 2.42 17.88
C SER A 61 2.84 3.53 18.43
N GLY A 62 2.41 4.77 18.27
CA GLY A 62 3.01 5.95 18.92
C GLY A 62 4.20 6.56 18.16
N MET A 63 4.57 6.07 16.98
CA MET A 63 5.47 6.81 16.08
C MET A 63 4.69 7.90 15.34
N ASN A 64 5.37 9.00 15.03
CA ASN A 64 4.85 10.02 14.14
C ASN A 64 5.42 9.84 12.72
N ILE A 65 4.55 9.92 11.73
CA ILE A 65 4.91 10.03 10.32
C ILE A 65 4.76 11.50 9.93
N ILE A 66 5.86 12.16 9.60
CA ILE A 66 5.83 13.56 9.18
C ILE A 66 5.46 13.63 7.71
N ILE A 67 4.37 14.34 7.39
CA ILE A 67 3.93 14.60 6.03
C ILE A 67 3.60 16.07 5.92
N ASN A 68 4.17 16.76 4.94
CA ASN A 68 3.97 18.20 4.73
C ASN A 68 4.19 19.04 6.02
N ASP A 69 5.29 18.74 6.73
CA ASP A 69 5.69 19.37 8.01
C ASP A 69 4.69 19.20 9.17
N VAL A 70 3.76 18.24 9.05
CA VAL A 70 2.79 17.92 10.10
C VAL A 70 3.03 16.53 10.64
N ASP A 71 3.10 16.41 11.96
CA ASP A 71 3.19 15.14 12.68
C ASP A 71 1.85 14.40 12.60
N ARG A 72 1.88 13.18 12.08
CA ARG A 72 0.74 12.29 12.00
C ARG A 72 0.98 11.04 12.84
N PRO A 73 0.27 10.86 13.95
CA PRO A 73 0.49 9.70 14.82
C PRO A 73 0.09 8.40 14.10
N LEU A 74 0.99 7.42 14.16
CA LEU A 74 0.79 6.08 13.61
C LEU A 74 0.21 5.17 14.70
N ILE A 75 -0.98 4.65 14.46
CA ILE A 75 -1.64 3.65 15.29
C ILE A 75 -1.67 2.35 14.51
N ILE A 76 -1.29 1.26 15.17
CA ILE A 76 -1.31 -0.08 14.60
C ILE A 76 -2.34 -0.92 15.33
N LYS A 77 -3.31 -1.43 14.58
CA LYS A 77 -4.28 -2.40 15.07
C LYS A 77 -4.08 -3.74 14.40
N VAL A 78 -4.52 -4.80 15.03
CA VAL A 78 -4.45 -6.15 14.48
C VAL A 78 -5.78 -6.87 14.67
N ALA A 79 -6.08 -7.75 13.73
CA ALA A 79 -7.14 -8.75 13.86
C ALA A 79 -6.73 -10.03 13.12
N SER A 80 -7.42 -11.12 13.40
CA SER A 80 -7.14 -12.41 12.79
C SER A 80 -8.31 -12.90 11.96
N ILE A 81 -8.01 -13.41 10.78
CA ILE A 81 -8.94 -14.20 9.98
C ILE A 81 -8.81 -15.65 10.43
N SER A 82 -9.62 -16.03 11.41
CA SER A 82 -9.49 -17.30 12.12
C SER A 82 -9.53 -18.53 11.20
N ALA A 83 -10.41 -18.52 10.20
CA ALA A 83 -10.54 -19.62 9.24
C ALA A 83 -9.25 -19.90 8.44
N ALA A 84 -8.40 -18.89 8.25
CA ALA A 84 -7.13 -19.02 7.53
C ALA A 84 -5.90 -18.92 8.43
N ARG A 85 -6.09 -18.60 9.72
CA ARG A 85 -5.00 -18.34 10.66
C ARG A 85 -4.05 -17.23 10.18
N ILE A 86 -4.63 -16.19 9.53
CA ILE A 86 -3.90 -15.02 9.04
C ILE A 86 -4.12 -13.86 9.99
N GLN A 87 -3.05 -13.26 10.48
CA GLN A 87 -3.09 -11.99 11.18
C GLN A 87 -2.94 -10.84 10.18
N VAL A 88 -3.83 -9.85 10.27
CA VAL A 88 -3.79 -8.62 9.47
C VAL A 88 -3.45 -7.44 10.36
N TYR A 89 -2.49 -6.63 9.93
CA TYR A 89 -2.10 -5.37 10.54
C TYR A 89 -2.82 -4.23 9.84
N PHE A 90 -3.41 -3.35 10.63
CA PHE A 90 -4.14 -2.17 10.16
C PHE A 90 -3.34 -0.92 10.47
N ILE A 91 -3.05 -0.14 9.45
CA ILE A 91 -2.45 1.19 9.57
C ILE A 91 -3.58 2.19 9.82
N ASP A 92 -3.53 2.87 10.95
CA ASP A 92 -4.58 3.76 11.41
C ASP A 92 -4.06 5.16 11.76
N ASN A 93 -4.88 6.14 11.43
CA ASN A 93 -4.77 7.53 11.84
C ASN A 93 -6.15 8.16 11.71
N GLU A 94 -6.63 8.87 12.72
CA GLU A 94 -7.98 9.41 12.72
C GLU A 94 -8.23 10.41 11.59
N ASP A 95 -7.26 11.27 11.27
CA ASP A 95 -7.43 12.28 10.23
C ASP A 95 -7.61 11.64 8.85
N TYR A 96 -6.85 10.56 8.57
CA TYR A 96 -6.83 9.94 7.26
C TYR A 96 -7.84 8.81 7.07
N PHE A 97 -8.13 8.02 8.12
CA PHE A 97 -8.89 6.77 7.97
C PHE A 97 -10.18 6.69 8.78
N LYS A 98 -10.60 7.77 9.44
CA LYS A 98 -11.89 7.81 10.16
C LYS A 98 -13.12 7.75 9.24
N ARG A 99 -12.98 8.25 8.02
CA ARG A 99 -14.05 8.28 7.03
C ARG A 99 -14.51 6.87 6.66
N LYS A 100 -15.82 6.72 6.41
CA LYS A 100 -16.41 5.41 6.08
C LYS A 100 -16.08 4.95 4.66
N GLN A 101 -15.91 5.89 3.75
CA GLN A 101 -15.59 5.63 2.35
C GLN A 101 -14.07 5.43 2.20
N LEU A 102 -13.68 4.66 1.18
CA LEU A 102 -12.28 4.28 0.98
C LEU A 102 -11.44 5.42 0.39
N SER A 103 -11.92 6.07 -0.68
CA SER A 103 -11.13 7.05 -1.44
C SER A 103 -11.94 8.25 -1.94
N SER A 104 -13.26 8.21 -1.88
CA SER A 104 -14.15 9.26 -2.38
C SER A 104 -15.27 9.53 -1.38
N ASP A 105 -15.91 10.69 -1.48
CA ASP A 105 -17.09 11.03 -0.69
C ASP A 105 -18.36 10.35 -1.23
N ASP A 106 -19.50 10.64 -0.59
CA ASP A 106 -20.79 10.06 -0.97
C ASP A 106 -21.28 10.52 -2.36
N ASN A 107 -20.68 11.57 -2.92
CA ASN A 107 -20.96 12.07 -4.27
C ASN A 107 -19.98 11.51 -5.32
N GLY A 108 -19.04 10.67 -4.91
CA GLY A 108 -18.02 10.08 -5.77
C GLY A 108 -16.79 10.96 -6.02
N ALA A 109 -16.69 12.14 -5.38
CA ALA A 109 -15.51 12.98 -5.48
C ALA A 109 -14.35 12.43 -4.65
N PHE A 110 -13.19 12.24 -5.24
CA PHE A 110 -12.00 11.76 -4.54
C PHE A 110 -11.60 12.72 -3.42
N PHE A 111 -11.17 12.16 -2.28
CA PHE A 111 -10.72 12.97 -1.15
C PHE A 111 -9.49 13.80 -1.53
N GLY A 112 -9.50 15.08 -1.11
CA GLY A 112 -8.42 16.01 -1.40
C GLY A 112 -7.07 15.62 -0.79
N ASP A 113 -7.06 14.79 0.25
CA ASP A 113 -5.89 14.30 0.96
C ASP A 113 -5.47 12.87 0.58
N ASN A 114 -5.93 12.35 -0.56
CA ASN A 114 -5.62 10.97 -0.96
C ASN A 114 -4.12 10.73 -1.17
N ALA A 115 -3.34 11.73 -1.60
CA ALA A 115 -1.90 11.61 -1.72
C ALA A 115 -1.24 11.45 -0.34
N GLU A 116 -1.59 12.29 0.64
CA GLU A 116 -1.09 12.15 2.02
C GLU A 116 -1.47 10.81 2.64
N ARG A 117 -2.69 10.31 2.37
CA ARG A 117 -3.18 9.02 2.84
C ARG A 117 -2.34 7.85 2.29
N ALA A 118 -2.00 7.88 1.00
CA ALA A 118 -1.15 6.87 0.37
C ALA A 118 0.28 6.91 0.95
N ILE A 119 0.85 8.10 1.12
CA ILE A 119 2.18 8.29 1.73
C ILE A 119 2.19 7.78 3.17
N PHE A 120 1.18 8.16 3.97
CA PHE A 120 1.07 7.71 5.36
C PHE A 120 0.97 6.19 5.45
N PHE A 121 0.13 5.58 4.61
CA PHE A 121 -0.02 4.13 4.58
C PHE A 121 1.29 3.43 4.23
N ALA A 122 1.94 3.83 3.14
CA ALA A 122 3.19 3.21 2.69
C ALA A 122 4.30 3.31 3.75
N ARG A 123 4.53 4.51 4.29
CA ARG A 123 5.55 4.73 5.33
C ARG A 123 5.18 4.03 6.62
N GLY A 124 3.90 4.04 7.01
CA GLY A 124 3.40 3.33 8.18
C GLY A 124 3.65 1.82 8.11
N VAL A 125 3.43 1.20 6.94
CA VAL A 125 3.77 -0.22 6.71
C VAL A 125 5.27 -0.45 6.89
N LEU A 126 6.12 0.32 6.21
CA LEU A 126 7.58 0.12 6.25
C LEU A 126 8.13 0.31 7.67
N GLU A 127 7.73 1.36 8.37
CA GLU A 127 8.17 1.59 9.76
C GLU A 127 7.67 0.49 10.71
N THR A 128 6.47 -0.03 10.51
CA THR A 128 5.96 -1.14 11.31
C THR A 128 6.75 -2.41 11.07
N VAL A 129 7.08 -2.74 9.82
CA VAL A 129 7.90 -3.92 9.47
C VAL A 129 9.31 -3.81 10.07
N LYS A 130 9.90 -2.61 10.09
CA LYS A 130 11.17 -2.35 10.80
C LYS A 130 11.05 -2.64 12.29
N LYS A 131 10.01 -2.11 12.96
CA LYS A 131 9.77 -2.40 14.39
C LYS A 131 9.58 -3.90 14.67
N LEU A 132 8.95 -4.62 13.77
CA LEU A 132 8.79 -6.06 13.85
C LEU A 132 10.10 -6.83 13.63
N ARG A 133 11.16 -6.18 13.14
CA ARG A 133 12.45 -6.80 12.77
C ARG A 133 12.26 -8.01 11.87
N TRP A 134 11.36 -7.89 10.92
CA TRP A 134 10.98 -8.97 10.02
C TRP A 134 11.32 -8.57 8.57
N ALA A 135 12.40 -9.14 8.03
CA ALA A 135 12.89 -8.83 6.69
C ALA A 135 12.13 -9.64 5.64
N PRO A 136 11.27 -9.02 4.81
CA PRO A 136 10.58 -9.71 3.73
C PRO A 136 11.51 -9.97 2.54
N ASP A 137 11.38 -11.15 1.92
CA ASP A 137 12.04 -11.45 0.64
C ASP A 137 11.28 -10.81 -0.52
N VAL A 138 9.94 -10.81 -0.44
CA VAL A 138 9.04 -10.24 -1.44
C VAL A 138 8.03 -9.32 -0.76
N ILE A 139 7.80 -8.15 -1.35
CA ILE A 139 6.75 -7.21 -0.96
C ILE A 139 5.78 -7.11 -2.14
N HIS A 140 4.55 -7.55 -1.93
CA HIS A 140 3.48 -7.48 -2.92
C HIS A 140 2.58 -6.29 -2.61
N CYS A 141 2.51 -5.33 -3.52
CA CYS A 141 1.67 -4.13 -3.42
C CYS A 141 0.44 -4.29 -4.31
N GLN A 142 -0.75 -4.07 -3.74
CA GLN A 142 -2.03 -4.31 -4.40
C GLN A 142 -3.02 -3.16 -4.14
N GLY A 143 -3.50 -2.54 -5.23
CA GLY A 143 -4.41 -1.41 -5.21
C GLY A 143 -3.71 -0.05 -5.13
N TRP A 144 -4.42 1.02 -5.54
CA TRP A 144 -3.85 2.35 -5.78
C TRP A 144 -3.12 2.95 -4.57
N ILE A 145 -3.65 2.77 -3.35
CA ILE A 145 -3.08 3.37 -2.14
C ILE A 145 -1.70 2.80 -1.77
N THR A 146 -1.32 1.67 -2.35
CA THR A 146 -0.03 1.03 -2.13
C THR A 146 1.06 1.47 -3.10
N GLN A 147 0.69 2.17 -4.16
CA GLN A 147 1.57 2.44 -5.32
C GLN A 147 2.74 3.38 -5.04
N ILE A 148 2.70 4.13 -3.94
CA ILE A 148 3.85 4.95 -3.55
C ILE A 148 4.94 4.16 -2.79
N LEU A 149 4.61 2.97 -2.28
CA LEU A 149 5.52 2.17 -1.46
C LEU A 149 6.79 1.73 -2.23
N PRO A 150 6.72 1.27 -3.50
CA PRO A 150 7.93 0.90 -4.26
C PRO A 150 8.96 2.01 -4.33
N LEU A 151 8.54 3.27 -4.54
CA LEU A 151 9.42 4.43 -4.52
C LEU A 151 10.16 4.56 -3.19
N TYR A 152 9.42 4.54 -2.07
CA TYR A 152 10.04 4.65 -0.76
C TYR A 152 11.01 3.51 -0.49
N LEU A 153 10.63 2.29 -0.81
CA LEU A 153 11.46 1.12 -0.59
C LEU A 153 12.80 1.22 -1.33
N LYS A 154 12.76 1.59 -2.62
CA LYS A 154 13.95 1.61 -3.48
C LYS A 154 14.80 2.87 -3.34
N LYS A 155 14.28 3.92 -2.72
CA LYS A 155 15.00 5.19 -2.50
C LYS A 155 15.28 5.44 -1.02
N ALA A 156 14.26 5.74 -0.22
CA ALA A 156 14.44 6.15 1.17
C ALA A 156 14.86 5.01 2.12
N TYR A 157 14.48 3.77 1.82
CA TYR A 157 14.78 2.59 2.65
C TYR A 157 15.80 1.63 2.00
N LYS A 158 16.47 2.04 0.91
CA LYS A 158 17.40 1.19 0.13
C LYS A 158 18.54 0.61 0.96
N ASP A 159 19.03 1.37 1.93
CA ASP A 159 20.18 1.00 2.78
C ASP A 159 19.73 0.38 4.13
N ASP A 160 18.43 0.25 4.35
CA ASP A 160 17.92 -0.38 5.58
C ASP A 160 18.09 -1.90 5.50
N PRO A 161 18.79 -2.52 6.47
CA PRO A 161 19.05 -3.98 6.47
C PRO A 161 17.79 -4.85 6.39
N ILE A 162 16.64 -4.34 6.85
CA ILE A 162 15.37 -5.07 6.80
C ILE A 162 14.89 -5.24 5.34
N PHE A 163 15.20 -4.28 4.46
CA PHE A 163 14.69 -4.24 3.09
C PHE A 163 15.75 -4.40 2.00
N ALA A 164 17.02 -4.45 2.36
CA ALA A 164 18.14 -4.43 1.39
C ALA A 164 18.06 -5.52 0.31
N SER A 165 17.46 -6.68 0.61
CA SER A 165 17.27 -7.78 -0.35
C SER A 165 15.84 -7.93 -0.85
N SER A 166 14.91 -7.08 -0.43
CA SER A 166 13.48 -7.21 -0.77
C SER A 166 13.23 -6.92 -2.25
N LYS A 167 12.41 -7.76 -2.88
CA LYS A 167 11.86 -7.57 -4.21
C LYS A 167 10.43 -7.05 -4.11
N VAL A 168 10.05 -6.14 -5.01
CA VAL A 168 8.70 -5.57 -5.07
C VAL A 168 7.96 -6.12 -6.27
N VAL A 169 6.76 -6.64 -6.03
CA VAL A 169 5.79 -7.01 -7.06
C VAL A 169 4.58 -6.08 -6.93
N LEU A 170 4.23 -5.42 -8.02
CA LEU A 170 3.12 -4.48 -8.10
C LEU A 170 1.97 -5.12 -8.87
N SER A 171 0.79 -5.21 -8.27
CA SER A 171 -0.44 -5.58 -8.98
C SER A 171 -1.24 -4.33 -9.32
N LEU A 172 -1.54 -4.17 -10.60
CA LEU A 172 -2.30 -3.05 -11.16
C LEU A 172 -3.78 -3.41 -11.28
N TYR A 173 -4.63 -2.48 -10.92
CA TYR A 173 -6.08 -2.54 -11.05
C TYR A 173 -6.61 -1.24 -11.66
N ASP A 174 -7.89 -1.18 -11.95
CA ASP A 174 -8.62 -0.01 -12.43
C ASP A 174 -9.26 0.81 -11.27
N ASP A 175 -8.60 0.80 -10.11
CA ASP A 175 -9.07 1.42 -8.86
C ASP A 175 -8.45 2.80 -8.58
N MET A 176 -7.66 3.34 -9.50
CA MET A 176 -6.87 4.55 -9.29
C MET A 176 -7.73 5.83 -9.33
N PRO A 177 -7.42 6.83 -8.46
CA PRO A 177 -7.94 8.17 -8.64
C PRO A 177 -7.58 8.73 -10.01
N GLU A 178 -8.50 9.46 -10.66
CA GLU A 178 -8.19 10.12 -11.94
C GLU A 178 -7.06 11.13 -11.75
N LYS A 179 -7.17 11.99 -10.73
CA LYS A 179 -6.17 12.99 -10.39
C LYS A 179 -6.15 13.26 -8.89
N PHE A 180 -4.95 13.53 -8.36
CA PHE A 180 -4.77 14.00 -6.99
C PHE A 180 -4.86 15.52 -6.96
N ASN A 181 -5.45 16.08 -5.88
CA ASN A 181 -5.58 17.52 -5.70
C ASN A 181 -4.30 18.17 -5.14
N GLU A 182 -3.33 17.35 -4.75
CA GLU A 182 -2.13 17.76 -4.06
C GLU A 182 -0.92 17.75 -5.01
N GLU A 183 0.09 18.52 -4.67
CA GLU A 183 1.39 18.52 -5.35
C GLU A 183 2.17 17.23 -5.01
N LEU A 184 1.80 16.13 -5.63
CA LEU A 184 2.28 14.80 -5.27
C LEU A 184 3.81 14.69 -5.35
N ALA A 185 4.46 15.27 -6.36
CA ALA A 185 5.92 15.27 -6.49
C ALA A 185 6.63 15.94 -5.30
N ARG A 186 6.01 16.96 -4.69
CA ARG A 186 6.52 17.63 -3.48
C ARG A 186 6.24 16.82 -2.23
N LEU A 187 5.04 16.28 -2.11
CA LEU A 187 4.61 15.56 -0.91
C LEU A 187 5.37 14.24 -0.68
N VAL A 188 5.83 13.58 -1.74
CA VAL A 188 6.57 12.31 -1.61
C VAL A 188 7.98 12.47 -1.08
N LYS A 189 8.51 13.70 -0.96
CA LYS A 189 9.86 13.95 -0.46
C LYS A 189 10.06 13.35 0.92
N PHE A 190 11.02 12.47 1.03
CA PHE A 190 11.45 11.85 2.27
C PHE A 190 12.81 11.17 2.07
N GLY A 191 13.73 11.35 3.02
CA GLY A 191 15.10 10.84 2.85
C GLY A 191 15.76 11.45 1.61
N ASP A 192 16.31 10.61 0.74
CA ASP A 192 17.00 11.02 -0.49
C ASP A 192 16.06 11.29 -1.68
N ILE A 193 14.74 11.24 -1.48
CA ILE A 193 13.77 11.45 -2.58
C ILE A 193 13.61 12.94 -2.83
N ASP A 194 13.79 13.34 -4.11
CA ASP A 194 13.59 14.70 -4.60
C ASP A 194 12.62 14.69 -5.81
N GLU A 195 12.07 15.84 -6.19
CA GLU A 195 11.14 15.97 -7.33
C GLU A 195 11.73 15.46 -8.66
N LYS A 196 13.04 15.63 -8.85
CA LYS A 196 13.76 15.12 -10.03
C LYS A 196 13.75 13.58 -10.13
N ASP A 197 13.55 12.87 -9.03
CA ASP A 197 13.46 11.41 -9.01
C ASP A 197 12.09 10.91 -9.48
N VAL A 198 11.08 11.78 -9.49
CA VAL A 198 9.68 11.46 -9.77
C VAL A 198 9.05 12.41 -10.80
N PRO A 199 9.67 12.63 -11.97
CA PRO A 199 9.22 13.63 -12.93
C PRO A 199 7.79 13.41 -13.42
N LEU A 200 7.30 12.17 -13.45
CA LEU A 200 5.92 11.86 -13.84
C LEU A 200 4.89 12.40 -12.83
N LEU A 201 5.25 12.52 -11.56
CA LEU A 201 4.35 13.01 -10.51
C LEU A 201 4.15 14.53 -10.54
N ALA A 202 4.86 15.26 -11.41
CA ALA A 202 4.57 16.67 -11.69
C ALA A 202 3.15 16.86 -12.27
N ASP A 203 2.63 15.87 -13.01
CA ASP A 203 1.23 15.75 -13.33
C ASP A 203 0.62 14.64 -12.44
N PRO A 204 -0.07 15.00 -11.34
CA PRO A 204 -0.43 14.08 -10.28
C PRO A 204 -1.68 13.24 -10.61
N THR A 205 -1.60 12.44 -11.65
CA THR A 205 -2.64 11.46 -12.04
C THR A 205 -2.39 10.08 -11.44
N GLY A 206 -3.45 9.29 -11.29
CA GLY A 206 -3.33 7.88 -10.88
C GLY A 206 -2.48 7.06 -11.85
N ILE A 207 -2.59 7.33 -13.15
CA ILE A 207 -1.76 6.69 -14.19
C ILE A 207 -0.28 7.01 -13.98
N ASN A 208 0.07 8.26 -13.71
CA ASN A 208 1.46 8.66 -13.49
C ASN A 208 2.01 8.10 -12.17
N LEU A 209 1.16 7.98 -11.14
CA LEU A 209 1.53 7.27 -9.91
C LEU A 209 1.82 5.80 -10.19
N ALA A 210 0.96 5.10 -10.95
CA ALA A 210 1.14 3.70 -11.31
C ALA A 210 2.41 3.49 -12.17
N LYS A 211 2.68 4.37 -13.14
CA LYS A 211 3.93 4.36 -13.93
C LYS A 211 5.16 4.53 -13.04
N THR A 212 5.11 5.48 -12.10
CA THR A 212 6.20 5.69 -11.12
C THR A 212 6.38 4.45 -10.25
N ALA A 213 5.30 3.87 -9.74
CA ALA A 213 5.36 2.62 -8.97
C ALA A 213 6.02 1.48 -9.74
N ALA A 214 5.67 1.32 -11.03
CA ALA A 214 6.27 0.30 -11.89
C ALA A 214 7.78 0.51 -12.10
N GLN A 215 8.24 1.76 -12.27
CA GLN A 215 9.67 2.08 -12.41
C GLN A 215 10.51 1.61 -11.21
N PHE A 216 9.92 1.61 -10.01
CA PHE A 216 10.57 1.20 -8.76
C PHE A 216 10.20 -0.23 -8.33
N SER A 217 9.56 -1.01 -9.19
CA SER A 217 9.20 -2.41 -8.92
C SER A 217 10.15 -3.39 -9.60
N ASP A 218 10.16 -4.62 -9.11
CA ASP A 218 10.93 -5.74 -9.70
C ASP A 218 10.06 -6.64 -10.59
N GLY A 219 8.73 -6.44 -10.58
CA GLY A 219 7.77 -7.13 -11.42
C GLY A 219 6.39 -6.51 -11.32
N VAL A 220 5.58 -6.67 -12.36
CA VAL A 220 4.21 -6.15 -12.44
C VAL A 220 3.25 -7.29 -12.78
N ILE A 221 2.10 -7.28 -12.14
CA ILE A 221 0.95 -8.16 -12.44
C ILE A 221 -0.20 -7.28 -12.90
N VAL A 222 -0.82 -7.62 -14.03
CA VAL A 222 -2.08 -7.02 -14.48
C VAL A 222 -3.20 -7.73 -13.74
N GLY A 223 -3.77 -7.08 -12.74
CA GLY A 223 -4.74 -7.69 -11.81
C GLY A 223 -6.20 -7.59 -12.26
N SER A 224 -6.48 -6.82 -13.32
CA SER A 224 -7.82 -6.61 -13.86
C SER A 224 -7.77 -6.45 -15.38
N GLU A 225 -8.79 -6.98 -16.07
CA GLU A 225 -8.96 -6.79 -17.53
C GLU A 225 -9.21 -5.31 -17.90
N ASN A 226 -9.61 -4.49 -16.94
CA ASN A 226 -9.94 -3.08 -17.16
C ASN A 226 -8.76 -2.12 -16.92
N VAL A 227 -7.56 -2.64 -16.62
CA VAL A 227 -6.37 -1.80 -16.49
C VAL A 227 -6.10 -1.07 -17.82
N ASP A 228 -5.77 0.21 -17.72
CA ASP A 228 -5.47 1.05 -18.88
C ASP A 228 -4.42 0.42 -19.79
N LYS A 229 -4.72 0.28 -21.07
CA LYS A 229 -3.85 -0.38 -22.04
C LYS A 229 -2.53 0.36 -22.24
N GLY A 230 -2.54 1.69 -22.18
CA GLY A 230 -1.34 2.50 -22.28
C GLY A 230 -0.42 2.31 -21.07
N LEU A 231 -1.00 2.10 -19.89
CA LEU A 231 -0.24 1.74 -18.69
C LEU A 231 0.39 0.35 -18.82
N ILE A 232 -0.34 -0.65 -19.33
CA ILE A 232 0.19 -2.00 -19.57
C ILE A 232 1.37 -1.95 -20.55
N GLU A 233 1.19 -1.27 -21.69
CA GLU A 233 2.26 -1.12 -22.69
C GLU A 233 3.48 -0.38 -22.12
N TYR A 234 3.26 0.65 -21.30
CA TYR A 234 4.34 1.32 -20.59
C TYR A 234 5.12 0.34 -19.70
N CYS A 235 4.43 -0.48 -18.91
CA CYS A 235 5.07 -1.48 -18.04
C CYS A 235 5.85 -2.53 -18.84
N LYS A 236 5.30 -3.00 -19.98
CA LYS A 236 5.98 -3.93 -20.89
C LYS A 236 7.26 -3.34 -21.52
N GLY A 237 7.35 -2.01 -21.59
CA GLY A 237 8.57 -1.30 -22.05
C GLY A 237 9.67 -1.18 -20.99
N LEU A 238 9.38 -1.49 -19.72
CA LEU A 238 10.36 -1.46 -18.63
C LEU A 238 11.19 -2.76 -18.57
N PRO A 239 12.42 -2.73 -18.05
CA PRO A 239 13.28 -3.91 -17.92
C PRO A 239 12.87 -4.80 -16.72
N LEU A 240 11.61 -5.20 -16.65
CA LEU A 240 11.05 -6.04 -15.60
C LEU A 240 9.99 -7.00 -16.18
N PRO A 241 9.74 -8.16 -15.54
CA PRO A 241 8.69 -9.07 -15.96
C PRO A 241 7.30 -8.47 -15.72
N VAL A 242 6.42 -8.66 -16.69
CA VAL A 242 4.99 -8.34 -16.60
C VAL A 242 4.20 -9.63 -16.78
N LEU A 243 3.38 -9.96 -15.80
CA LEU A 243 2.41 -11.04 -15.86
C LEU A 243 1.06 -10.42 -16.24
N ASP A 244 0.56 -10.83 -17.41
CA ASP A 244 -0.69 -10.37 -18.03
C ASP A 244 -1.72 -11.49 -18.01
#